data_0f2e4a73a0d1a5fab982ea510cc68f1e
#
_entry.id   0f2e4a73a0d1a5fab982ea510cc68f1e
#
_cell.length_a   1.000
_cell.length_b   1.000
_cell.length_c   1.000
_cell.angle_alpha   90.00
_cell.angle_beta   90.00
_cell.angle_gamma   90.00
#
_symmetry.space_group_name_H-M   'P 1'
#
loop_
_entity.id
_entity.type
_entity.pdbx_description
1 polymer ?
#
loop_
_entity_poly.entity_id
_entity_poly.type
_entity_poly.pdbx_seq_one_letter_code
_entity_poly.pdbx_strand_id
1 'polypeptide(L)'
;DKVFSSRILIILFSLGVYGCATDSSEPMAIPEPTDWVTLIDGTEGLDNFNRVGDANWTEEFSSIRATEGNGASWLVTKDSYSDFVIRVEFWASDDSNSGIYMRCQNPEVITDRDCYEANIYDQRPDPSYGTGGIVHRAAVSEPAPTVGDKWNVYRITAYGDRLIAELNNEITADVSDSELSEGPIGLQWAA
;
A
#
# COMPACT_ATOMS: atom_id res chain seq x y z
N ASP A 1 -8.41 -14.05 8.92
CA ASP A 1 -7.53 -14.48 7.84
C ASP A 1 -7.28 -13.34 6.87
N LYS A 2 -6.06 -13.15 6.46
CA LYS A 2 -5.70 -12.08 5.51
C LYS A 2 -4.99 -12.70 4.34
N VAL A 3 -5.49 -12.47 3.15
CA VAL A 3 -4.96 -13.03 1.93
C VAL A 3 -4.55 -11.90 1.01
N PHE A 4 -3.26 -11.83 0.72
CA PHE A 4 -2.73 -10.99 -0.35
C PHE A 4 -2.63 -11.84 -1.60
N SER A 5 -3.36 -11.45 -2.62
CA SER A 5 -3.65 -12.25 -3.76
C SER A 5 -2.74 -12.09 -4.93
N SER A 6 -3.18 -12.83 -5.88
CA SER A 6 -2.71 -13.23 -7.19
C SER A 6 -1.79 -12.27 -7.93
N ARG A 7 -1.81 -10.96 -7.73
CA ARG A 7 -0.87 -10.03 -8.36
C ARG A 7 -0.68 -8.75 -7.58
N ILE A 8 0.50 -8.55 -7.00
CA ILE A 8 0.97 -7.24 -6.58
C ILE A 8 1.92 -6.76 -7.65
N LEU A 9 1.52 -5.68 -8.33
CA LEU A 9 2.29 -5.05 -9.38
C LEU A 9 2.73 -3.67 -8.92
N ILE A 10 4.00 -3.34 -9.13
CA ILE A 10 4.53 -2.01 -8.91
C ILE A 10 5.08 -1.46 -10.21
N ILE A 11 4.88 -0.18 -10.46
CA ILE A 11 5.55 0.56 -11.51
C ILE A 11 6.42 1.63 -10.92
N LEU A 12 7.64 1.69 -11.44
CA LEU A 12 8.59 2.75 -11.17
C LEU A 12 8.51 3.79 -12.28
N PHE A 13 8.43 5.06 -11.91
CA PHE A 13 8.59 6.16 -12.85
C PHE A 13 10.09 6.38 -13.09
N SER A 14 10.57 6.11 -14.31
CA SER A 14 11.89 6.58 -14.72
C SER A 14 11.81 8.07 -15.04
N LEU A 15 12.54 8.91 -14.33
CA LEU A 15 12.69 10.33 -14.63
C LEU A 15 13.40 10.51 -15.96
N GLY A 16 12.64 10.72 -17.04
CA GLY A 16 13.14 11.33 -18.25
C GLY A 16 13.37 12.82 -18.00
N VAL A 17 14.61 13.27 -18.07
CA VAL A 17 14.96 14.69 -17.97
C VAL A 17 14.43 15.41 -19.21
N TYR A 18 13.28 16.04 -19.11
CA TYR A 18 12.86 17.06 -20.06
C TYR A 18 13.00 18.43 -19.41
N GLY A 19 14.09 19.10 -19.78
CA GLY A 19 14.23 20.51 -19.49
C GLY A 19 13.33 21.34 -20.43
N CYS A 20 12.41 22.10 -19.83
CA CYS A 20 12.08 23.46 -20.21
C CYS A 20 11.13 24.03 -19.16
N ALA A 21 11.60 25.05 -18.46
CA ALA A 21 10.79 25.81 -17.53
C ALA A 21 9.74 26.61 -18.31
N THR A 22 8.47 26.34 -18.04
CA THR A 22 7.38 27.31 -18.18
C THR A 22 6.62 27.32 -16.88
N ASP A 23 6.63 28.48 -16.24
CA ASP A 23 5.81 28.79 -15.08
C ASP A 23 4.33 28.60 -15.45
N SER A 24 3.74 27.52 -14.98
CA SER A 24 2.30 27.31 -15.03
C SER A 24 1.88 26.61 -13.73
N SER A 25 1.02 27.26 -12.98
CA SER A 25 0.40 26.83 -11.72
C SER A 25 -0.63 25.69 -11.90
N GLU A 26 -0.48 24.86 -12.93
CA GLU A 26 -1.26 23.63 -13.10
C GLU A 26 -0.64 22.50 -12.25
N PRO A 27 -1.45 21.75 -11.51
CA PRO A 27 -0.94 20.59 -10.80
C PRO A 27 -0.29 19.63 -11.80
N MET A 28 0.96 19.24 -11.53
CA MET A 28 1.70 18.34 -12.41
C MET A 28 0.91 17.05 -12.61
N ALA A 29 0.56 16.78 -13.88
CA ALA A 29 -0.16 15.56 -14.22
C ALA A 29 0.70 14.35 -13.87
N ILE A 30 0.17 13.43 -13.07
CA ILE A 30 0.83 12.16 -12.78
C ILE A 30 0.81 11.33 -14.07
N PRO A 31 1.99 10.92 -14.61
CA PRO A 31 2.03 10.14 -15.84
C PRO A 31 1.37 8.77 -15.62
N GLU A 32 0.71 8.24 -16.65
CA GLU A 32 0.21 6.86 -16.59
C GLU A 32 1.39 5.88 -16.68
N PRO A 33 1.37 4.85 -15.84
CA PRO A 33 2.43 3.85 -15.81
C PRO A 33 2.45 2.98 -17.08
N THR A 34 3.65 2.66 -17.59
CA THR A 34 3.81 1.84 -18.81
C THR A 34 4.35 0.44 -18.57
N ASP A 35 5.17 0.26 -17.53
CA ASP A 35 5.87 -1.01 -17.32
C ASP A 35 5.63 -1.51 -15.87
N TRP A 36 4.98 -2.66 -15.73
CA TRP A 36 4.67 -3.26 -14.43
C TRP A 36 5.72 -4.32 -14.04
N VAL A 37 6.22 -4.21 -12.82
CA VAL A 37 7.00 -5.25 -12.16
C VAL A 37 6.08 -6.05 -11.24
N THR A 38 6.03 -7.36 -11.44
CA THR A 38 5.22 -8.26 -10.61
C THR A 38 5.98 -8.62 -9.34
N LEU A 39 5.44 -8.28 -8.18
CA LEU A 39 6.02 -8.64 -6.88
C LEU A 39 5.44 -9.94 -6.32
N ILE A 40 4.13 -10.18 -6.55
CA ILE A 40 3.44 -11.44 -6.21
C ILE A 40 2.61 -11.85 -7.42
N ASP A 41 2.68 -13.12 -7.80
CA ASP A 41 1.82 -13.76 -8.81
C ASP A 41 1.33 -15.11 -8.26
N GLY A 42 0.10 -15.14 -7.78
CA GLY A 42 -0.47 -16.30 -7.12
C GLY A 42 0.30 -16.69 -5.85
N THR A 43 0.97 -17.83 -5.87
CA THR A 43 1.82 -18.33 -4.77
C THR A 43 3.29 -17.92 -4.92
N GLU A 44 3.66 -17.27 -6.02
CA GLU A 44 5.04 -16.87 -6.29
C GLU A 44 5.31 -15.46 -5.75
N GLY A 45 6.55 -15.19 -5.32
CA GLY A 45 7.01 -13.83 -5.02
C GLY A 45 7.35 -13.56 -3.56
N LEU A 46 7.18 -14.49 -2.61
CA LEU A 46 7.63 -14.29 -1.22
C LEU A 46 9.11 -13.90 -1.12
N ASP A 47 9.92 -14.35 -2.07
CA ASP A 47 11.36 -14.03 -2.13
C ASP A 47 11.65 -12.54 -2.43
N ASN A 48 10.67 -11.76 -2.85
CA ASN A 48 10.80 -10.32 -3.03
C ASN A 48 10.73 -9.54 -1.70
N PHE A 49 10.40 -10.24 -0.60
CA PHE A 49 10.13 -9.63 0.70
C PHE A 49 11.03 -10.17 1.80
N ASN A 50 11.28 -9.32 2.81
CA ASN A 50 11.74 -9.72 4.12
C ASN A 50 10.53 -9.82 5.06
N ARG A 51 10.58 -10.76 6.02
CA ARG A 51 9.54 -10.92 7.04
C ARG A 51 9.92 -10.12 8.28
N VAL A 52 9.00 -9.28 8.77
CA VAL A 52 9.11 -8.54 10.02
C VAL A 52 7.95 -8.98 10.92
N GLY A 53 8.26 -9.38 12.15
CA GLY A 53 7.28 -10.03 13.05
C GLY A 53 7.23 -11.54 12.84
N ASP A 54 6.21 -12.18 13.40
CA ASP A 54 6.10 -13.64 13.50
C ASP A 54 4.84 -14.23 12.87
N ALA A 55 4.12 -13.46 12.05
CA ALA A 55 2.97 -13.99 11.32
C ALA A 55 3.35 -15.16 10.42
N ASN A 56 2.46 -16.14 10.36
CA ASN A 56 2.64 -17.31 9.50
C ASN A 56 2.21 -16.95 8.07
N TRP A 57 3.20 -16.65 7.22
CA TRP A 57 3.01 -16.38 5.79
C TRP A 57 3.16 -17.66 4.99
N THR A 58 2.10 -18.07 4.31
CA THR A 58 2.01 -19.31 3.51
C THR A 58 1.65 -19.01 2.06
N GLU A 59 2.06 -19.92 1.19
CA GLU A 59 1.80 -19.94 -0.25
C GLU A 59 0.69 -20.96 -0.50
N GLU A 60 -0.55 -20.53 -0.58
CA GLU A 60 -1.70 -21.42 -0.75
C GLU A 60 -2.88 -20.76 -1.46
N PHE A 61 -3.75 -21.57 -2.07
CA PHE A 61 -4.96 -21.10 -2.76
C PHE A 61 -4.71 -19.99 -3.78
N SER A 62 -3.62 -20.11 -4.55
CA SER A 62 -3.19 -19.11 -5.54
C SER A 62 -2.97 -17.72 -4.94
N SER A 63 -2.44 -17.65 -3.71
CA SER A 63 -2.19 -16.41 -3.00
C SER A 63 -1.10 -16.55 -1.94
N ILE A 64 -0.60 -15.42 -1.46
CA ILE A 64 0.18 -15.32 -0.24
C ILE A 64 -0.79 -15.02 0.91
N ARG A 65 -0.79 -15.84 1.93
CA ARG A 65 -1.71 -15.74 3.06
C ARG A 65 -0.97 -15.57 4.37
N ALA A 66 -1.52 -14.73 5.27
CA ALA A 66 -1.09 -14.61 6.65
C ALA A 66 -2.22 -15.02 7.58
N THR A 67 -1.94 -15.85 8.59
CA THR A 67 -2.96 -16.41 9.46
C THR A 67 -2.77 -16.06 10.92
N GLU A 68 -1.67 -16.37 11.54
CA GLU A 68 -1.43 -16.27 12.96
C GLU A 68 -0.12 -15.56 13.27
N GLY A 69 -0.02 -14.94 14.45
CA GLY A 69 1.15 -14.23 14.93
C GLY A 69 0.87 -13.57 16.28
N ASN A 70 1.89 -12.98 16.89
CA ASN A 70 1.79 -12.24 18.14
C ASN A 70 1.98 -10.75 17.86
N GLY A 71 0.90 -10.05 17.56
CA GLY A 71 0.94 -8.63 17.20
C GLY A 71 1.10 -8.39 15.70
N ALA A 72 1.55 -7.20 15.35
CA ALA A 72 1.65 -6.82 13.95
C ALA A 72 2.89 -7.42 13.27
N SER A 73 2.73 -7.83 12.03
CA SER A 73 3.79 -8.42 11.20
C SER A 73 3.67 -7.92 9.76
N TRP A 74 4.78 -7.91 9.01
CA TRP A 74 4.82 -7.38 7.65
C TRP A 74 5.64 -8.25 6.71
N LEU A 75 5.23 -8.27 5.44
CA LEU A 75 6.12 -8.55 4.32
C LEU A 75 6.65 -7.21 3.80
N VAL A 76 7.95 -6.99 3.93
CA VAL A 76 8.61 -5.74 3.54
C VAL A 76 9.44 -5.99 2.29
N THR A 77 9.21 -5.21 1.22
CA THR A 77 9.98 -5.37 -0.02
C THR A 77 11.48 -5.21 0.22
N LYS A 78 12.30 -5.99 -0.48
CA LYS A 78 13.76 -5.87 -0.43
C LYS A 78 14.25 -4.59 -1.08
N ASP A 79 13.54 -4.12 -2.08
CA ASP A 79 13.83 -2.87 -2.79
C ASP A 79 13.06 -1.70 -2.17
N SER A 80 13.64 -0.49 -2.33
CA SER A 80 13.02 0.79 -1.96
C SER A 80 12.50 1.50 -3.20
N TYR A 81 11.46 2.30 -3.02
CA TYR A 81 10.77 3.00 -4.10
C TYR A 81 10.49 4.45 -3.69
N SER A 82 10.70 5.38 -4.62
CA SER A 82 10.37 6.80 -4.45
C SER A 82 9.03 7.14 -5.13
N ASP A 83 9.00 7.16 -6.46
CA ASP A 83 7.81 7.41 -7.26
C ASP A 83 7.30 6.10 -7.86
N PHE A 84 6.05 5.74 -7.56
CA PHE A 84 5.48 4.48 -8.01
C PHE A 84 3.95 4.51 -8.02
N VAL A 85 3.38 3.56 -8.74
CA VAL A 85 2.02 3.08 -8.53
C VAL A 85 2.10 1.62 -8.12
N ILE A 86 1.44 1.25 -7.04
CA ILE A 86 1.26 -0.15 -6.65
C ILE A 86 -0.21 -0.54 -6.82
N ARG A 87 -0.44 -1.72 -7.41
CA ARG A 87 -1.75 -2.36 -7.49
C ARG A 87 -1.72 -3.64 -6.66
N VAL A 88 -2.60 -3.73 -5.69
CA VAL A 88 -2.69 -4.85 -4.74
C VAL A 88 -4.09 -5.42 -4.77
N GLU A 89 -4.22 -6.68 -5.12
CA GLU A 89 -5.45 -7.43 -4.86
C GLU A 89 -5.36 -8.05 -3.48
N PHE A 90 -6.41 -7.92 -2.67
CA PHE A 90 -6.41 -8.46 -1.32
C PHE A 90 -7.79 -8.91 -0.86
N TRP A 91 -7.79 -9.85 0.05
CA TRP A 91 -8.95 -10.29 0.83
C TRP A 91 -8.62 -10.14 2.32
N ALA A 92 -9.54 -9.62 3.09
CA ALA A 92 -9.40 -9.46 4.53
C ALA A 92 -10.71 -9.86 5.21
N SER A 93 -10.66 -10.50 6.39
CA SER A 93 -11.86 -10.70 7.21
C SER A 93 -12.42 -9.35 7.67
N ASP A 94 -13.70 -9.30 8.01
CA ASP A 94 -14.40 -8.06 8.39
C ASP A 94 -13.85 -7.41 9.67
N ASP A 95 -13.20 -8.20 10.52
CA ASP A 95 -12.52 -7.78 11.76
C ASP A 95 -11.02 -7.48 11.58
N SER A 96 -10.52 -7.54 10.35
CA SER A 96 -9.08 -7.37 10.08
C SER A 96 -8.59 -5.97 10.41
N ASN A 97 -7.38 -5.93 10.99
CA ASN A 97 -6.50 -4.77 10.97
C ASN A 97 -5.32 -5.09 10.04
N SER A 98 -5.17 -4.34 8.97
CA SER A 98 -4.16 -4.51 7.93
C SER A 98 -3.87 -3.18 7.24
N GLY A 99 -2.92 -3.14 6.32
CA GLY A 99 -2.58 -1.93 5.57
C GLY A 99 -1.45 -2.16 4.57
N ILE A 100 -1.34 -1.22 3.64
CA ILE A 100 -0.24 -1.12 2.70
C ILE A 100 0.63 0.05 3.15
N TYR A 101 1.83 -0.26 3.63
CA TYR A 101 2.81 0.70 4.11
C TYR A 101 3.74 1.12 2.97
N MET A 102 4.11 2.39 2.90
CA MET A 102 4.89 2.96 1.80
C MET A 102 5.99 3.87 2.31
N ARG A 103 7.12 3.91 1.59
CA ARG A 103 8.26 4.78 1.88
C ARG A 103 8.74 4.65 3.33
N CYS A 104 8.79 3.41 3.84
CA CYS A 104 9.18 3.12 5.21
C CYS A 104 10.65 3.49 5.46
N GLN A 105 10.94 4.19 6.55
CA GLN A 105 12.29 4.69 6.84
C GLN A 105 13.18 3.63 7.49
N ASN A 106 12.58 2.67 8.16
CA ASN A 106 13.30 1.55 8.75
C ASN A 106 12.65 0.22 8.33
N PRO A 107 13.31 -0.59 7.47
CA PRO A 107 12.74 -1.84 7.00
C PRO A 107 12.60 -2.94 8.06
N GLU A 108 13.24 -2.77 9.22
CA GLU A 108 13.19 -3.75 10.33
C GLU A 108 12.16 -3.37 11.42
N VAL A 109 11.71 -2.10 11.43
CA VAL A 109 10.74 -1.58 12.41
C VAL A 109 9.70 -0.75 11.70
N ILE A 110 8.59 -1.36 11.36
CA ILE A 110 7.50 -0.71 10.62
C ILE A 110 6.52 -0.06 11.58
N THR A 111 6.26 1.23 11.38
CA THR A 111 5.27 2.00 12.13
C THR A 111 4.47 2.92 11.20
N ASP A 112 3.26 3.31 11.62
CA ASP A 112 2.42 4.29 10.91
C ASP A 112 2.95 5.75 11.01
N ARG A 113 4.09 5.94 11.70
CA ARG A 113 4.78 7.23 11.81
C ARG A 113 6.00 7.31 10.90
N ASP A 114 6.69 6.19 10.72
CA ASP A 114 7.89 6.11 9.89
C ASP A 114 7.58 5.60 8.47
N CYS A 115 6.30 5.40 8.17
CA CYS A 115 5.77 5.05 6.86
C CYS A 115 4.50 5.87 6.56
N TYR A 116 4.07 5.92 5.31
CA TYR A 116 2.68 6.19 4.96
C TYR A 116 1.91 4.86 4.95
N GLU A 117 0.71 4.84 5.52
CA GLU A 117 -0.13 3.66 5.58
C GLU A 117 -1.47 3.89 4.90
N ALA A 118 -1.74 3.20 3.80
CA ALA A 118 -3.08 3.06 3.24
C ALA A 118 -3.80 1.95 4.00
N ASN A 119 -4.76 2.32 4.83
CA ASN A 119 -5.34 1.45 5.84
C ASN A 119 -6.38 0.46 5.28
N ILE A 120 -6.43 -0.72 5.92
CA ILE A 120 -7.43 -1.77 5.73
C ILE A 120 -7.95 -2.16 7.11
N TYR A 121 -8.90 -1.39 7.64
CA TYR A 121 -9.46 -1.62 8.96
C TYR A 121 -10.88 -1.04 9.03
N ASP A 122 -11.89 -1.86 8.68
CA ASP A 122 -13.30 -1.45 8.61
C ASP A 122 -13.86 -1.04 9.98
N GLN A 123 -13.41 -1.71 11.05
CA GLN A 123 -13.89 -1.50 12.43
C GLN A 123 -12.96 -0.59 13.26
N ARG A 124 -12.15 0.24 12.61
CA ARG A 124 -11.25 1.15 13.32
C ARG A 124 -12.01 2.07 14.27
N PRO A 125 -11.61 2.19 15.56
CA PRO A 125 -12.29 3.07 16.52
C PRO A 125 -12.36 4.54 16.11
N ASP A 126 -11.32 5.05 15.43
CA ASP A 126 -11.37 6.35 14.73
C ASP A 126 -11.65 6.10 13.24
N PRO A 127 -12.90 6.21 12.78
CA PRO A 127 -13.28 5.90 11.42
C PRO A 127 -12.65 6.84 10.38
N SER A 128 -12.19 8.04 10.78
CA SER A 128 -11.55 9.00 9.87
C SER A 128 -10.35 8.39 9.14
N TYR A 129 -9.63 7.49 9.80
CA TYR A 129 -8.51 6.79 9.22
C TYR A 129 -8.76 5.28 9.09
N GLY A 130 -10.03 4.88 8.93
CA GLY A 130 -10.42 3.52 8.59
C GLY A 130 -9.98 3.10 7.20
N THR A 131 -10.58 2.03 6.68
CA THR A 131 -10.29 1.53 5.34
C THR A 131 -10.42 2.62 4.29
N GLY A 132 -9.41 2.79 3.47
CA GLY A 132 -9.34 3.82 2.42
C GLY A 132 -8.63 5.10 2.82
N GLY A 133 -8.42 5.37 4.11
CA GLY A 133 -7.67 6.52 4.58
C GLY A 133 -6.15 6.32 4.51
N ILE A 134 -5.39 7.42 4.50
CA ILE A 134 -3.94 7.41 4.74
C ILE A 134 -3.71 7.86 6.18
N VAL A 135 -3.31 6.92 7.02
CA VAL A 135 -3.26 7.09 8.48
C VAL A 135 -2.43 8.33 8.86
N HIS A 136 -3.00 9.20 9.71
CA HIS A 136 -2.44 10.49 10.13
C HIS A 136 -2.22 11.54 9.04
N ARG A 137 -2.54 11.26 7.77
CA ARG A 137 -2.27 12.17 6.64
C ARG A 137 -3.55 12.60 5.93
N ALA A 138 -4.42 11.67 5.58
CA ALA A 138 -5.68 11.96 4.91
C ALA A 138 -6.81 11.10 5.46
N ALA A 139 -7.85 11.74 5.94
CA ALA A 139 -9.08 11.04 6.30
C ALA A 139 -9.70 10.41 5.06
N VAL A 140 -10.38 9.26 5.25
CA VAL A 140 -11.12 8.60 4.17
C VAL A 140 -12.28 9.50 3.70
N SER A 141 -12.50 9.53 2.38
CA SER A 141 -13.65 10.21 1.80
C SER A 141 -14.96 9.49 2.16
N GLU A 142 -16.00 10.25 2.47
CA GLU A 142 -17.33 9.70 2.77
C GLU A 142 -18.15 9.43 1.48
N PRO A 143 -18.91 8.35 1.39
CA PRO A 143 -19.07 7.29 2.42
C PRO A 143 -17.85 6.38 2.51
N ALA A 144 -17.39 6.11 3.74
CA ALA A 144 -16.25 5.22 3.96
C ALA A 144 -16.52 3.82 3.40
N PRO A 145 -15.59 3.23 2.61
CA PRO A 145 -15.77 1.91 2.05
C PRO A 145 -15.60 0.82 3.11
N THR A 146 -16.16 -0.36 2.84
CA THR A 146 -15.90 -1.58 3.60
C THR A 146 -15.36 -2.66 2.68
N VAL A 147 -14.42 -3.45 3.16
CA VAL A 147 -13.68 -4.46 2.38
C VAL A 147 -13.77 -5.87 2.95
N GLY A 148 -14.35 -6.05 4.13
CA GLY A 148 -14.42 -7.32 4.82
C GLY A 148 -15.07 -8.43 4.00
N ASP A 149 -14.49 -9.64 4.08
CA ASP A 149 -14.99 -10.91 3.54
C ASP A 149 -15.18 -10.93 2.01
N LYS A 150 -14.44 -10.12 1.28
CA LYS A 150 -14.48 -10.08 -0.19
C LYS A 150 -13.12 -9.69 -0.78
N TRP A 151 -12.93 -10.00 -2.06
CA TRP A 151 -11.78 -9.53 -2.83
C TRP A 151 -11.91 -8.04 -3.15
N ASN A 152 -10.82 -7.33 -3.00
CA ASN A 152 -10.70 -5.89 -3.24
C ASN A 152 -9.42 -5.59 -4.00
N VAL A 153 -9.36 -4.40 -4.57
CA VAL A 153 -8.18 -3.87 -5.27
C VAL A 153 -7.83 -2.51 -4.70
N TYR A 154 -6.63 -2.38 -4.15
CA TYR A 154 -6.00 -1.09 -3.96
C TYR A 154 -5.14 -0.73 -5.17
N ARG A 155 -5.28 0.49 -5.64
CA ARG A 155 -4.30 1.18 -6.48
C ARG A 155 -3.81 2.40 -5.70
N ILE A 156 -2.53 2.42 -5.37
CA ILE A 156 -1.95 3.50 -4.59
C ILE A 156 -0.87 4.17 -5.43
N THR A 157 -0.96 5.47 -5.57
CA THR A 157 0.01 6.30 -6.29
C THR A 157 0.81 7.12 -5.28
N ALA A 158 2.13 7.03 -5.34
CA ALA A 158 3.08 7.92 -4.68
C ALA A 158 3.93 8.58 -5.76
N TYR A 159 3.77 9.89 -5.96
CA TYR A 159 4.48 10.65 -6.98
C TYR A 159 4.87 12.04 -6.46
N GLY A 160 6.16 12.31 -6.33
CA GLY A 160 6.65 13.47 -5.62
C GLY A 160 6.12 13.48 -4.17
N ASP A 161 5.41 14.53 -3.81
CA ASP A 161 4.73 14.67 -2.51
C ASP A 161 3.28 14.17 -2.51
N ARG A 162 2.72 13.80 -3.68
CA ARG A 162 1.32 13.42 -3.79
C ARG A 162 1.12 11.93 -3.53
N LEU A 163 0.17 11.64 -2.64
CA LEU A 163 -0.27 10.29 -2.28
C LEU A 163 -1.75 10.16 -2.59
N ILE A 164 -2.12 9.16 -3.40
CA ILE A 164 -3.52 8.87 -3.76
C ILE A 164 -3.81 7.41 -3.43
N ALA A 165 -4.83 7.17 -2.63
CA ALA A 165 -5.39 5.85 -2.39
C ALA A 165 -6.69 5.71 -3.20
N GLU A 166 -6.74 4.69 -4.05
CA GLU A 166 -7.90 4.30 -4.84
C GLU A 166 -8.28 2.86 -4.49
N LEU A 167 -9.48 2.68 -3.96
CA LEU A 167 -10.00 1.38 -3.55
C LEU A 167 -11.18 1.00 -4.43
N ASN A 168 -11.09 -0.15 -5.11
CA ASN A 168 -12.13 -0.63 -6.02
C ASN A 168 -12.56 0.40 -7.08
N ASN A 169 -11.59 1.15 -7.64
CA ASN A 169 -11.73 2.23 -8.63
C ASN A 169 -12.37 3.53 -8.09
N GLU A 170 -12.45 3.70 -6.78
CA GLU A 170 -12.91 4.94 -6.15
C GLU A 170 -11.76 5.58 -5.38
N ILE A 171 -11.48 6.87 -5.61
CA ILE A 171 -10.48 7.61 -4.82
C ILE A 171 -11.03 7.81 -3.41
N THR A 172 -10.33 7.23 -2.43
CA THR A 172 -10.72 7.27 -1.02
C THR A 172 -9.90 8.26 -0.20
N ALA A 173 -8.68 8.57 -0.64
CA ALA A 173 -7.84 9.61 -0.07
C ALA A 173 -6.91 10.20 -1.12
N ASP A 174 -6.66 11.51 -1.04
CA ASP A 174 -5.73 12.25 -1.91
C ASP A 174 -5.10 13.39 -1.09
N VAL A 175 -3.78 13.38 -0.96
CA VAL A 175 -3.05 14.33 -0.12
C VAL A 175 -1.65 14.61 -0.67
N SER A 176 -1.16 15.83 -0.44
CA SER A 176 0.26 16.16 -0.61
C SER A 176 0.96 16.16 0.74
N ASP A 177 2.00 15.32 0.87
CA ASP A 177 2.84 15.20 2.04
C ASP A 177 4.29 14.88 1.62
N SER A 178 5.23 15.74 2.00
CA SER A 178 6.64 15.65 1.60
C SER A 178 7.55 15.08 2.69
N GLU A 179 7.01 14.53 3.77
CA GLU A 179 7.80 14.05 4.91
C GLU A 179 8.65 12.84 4.53
N LEU A 180 8.09 11.89 3.77
CA LEU A 180 8.78 10.67 3.36
C LEU A 180 8.87 10.61 1.83
N SER A 181 10.09 10.46 1.30
CA SER A 181 10.32 10.53 -0.14
C SER A 181 10.63 9.17 -0.80
N GLU A 182 11.17 8.22 -0.04
CA GLU A 182 11.62 6.91 -0.53
C GLU A 182 11.63 5.89 0.60
N GLY A 183 11.46 4.63 0.27
CA GLY A 183 11.57 3.50 1.19
C GLY A 183 10.86 2.25 0.65
N PRO A 184 11.02 1.11 1.33
CA PRO A 184 10.32 -0.12 0.99
C PRO A 184 8.83 -0.01 1.25
N ILE A 185 8.11 -1.00 0.70
CA ILE A 185 6.67 -1.21 0.88
C ILE A 185 6.45 -2.36 1.86
N GLY A 186 5.49 -2.21 2.76
CA GLY A 186 5.09 -3.24 3.72
C GLY A 186 3.65 -3.69 3.51
N LEU A 187 3.41 -4.99 3.52
CA LEU A 187 2.07 -5.58 3.56
C LEU A 187 1.83 -6.07 4.98
N GLN A 188 0.85 -5.51 5.67
CA GLN A 188 0.62 -5.79 7.09
C GLN A 188 -0.33 -6.96 7.31
N TRP A 189 -0.01 -7.73 8.35
CA TRP A 189 -0.94 -8.54 9.13
C TRP A 189 -0.91 -8.05 10.57
N ALA A 190 -2.05 -7.80 11.18
CA ALA A 190 -2.17 -7.56 12.62
C ALA A 190 -3.38 -8.32 13.20
N ALA A 191 -3.21 -8.80 14.43
CA ALA A 191 -4.26 -9.51 15.17
C ALA A 191 -5.31 -8.54 15.69
#